data_7da5ee36a69292cf2298eb4e163f9692
#
_entry.id   7da5ee36a69292cf2298eb4e163f9692
#
_cell.length_a   1.000
_cell.length_b   1.000
_cell.length_c   1.000
_cell.angle_alpha   90.00
_cell.angle_beta   90.00
_cell.angle_gamma   90.00
#
_symmetry.space_group_name_H-M   'P 1'
#
loop_
_entity.id
_entity.type
_entity.pdbx_description
1 polymer ?
#
loop_
_entity_poly.entity_id
_entity_poly.type
_entity_poly.pdbx_seq_one_letter_code
_entity_poly.pdbx_strand_id
1 'polypeptide(L)'
;MIRVIEEIFKNSGYVSCDEIRRDIFGEKSLSQVFINSNDEMYFVIPEDLDGKVLQRIVKRCADVERNEGVKRRYKSNWVILIVVKINGTLTWDQTKEILCVEENKYFCRKYVFWYSNEEKEDMEKLCDSDYSVENMEDIIKRIEYFSQFKNNQNIGYDCLSRLFIKLPFLNLSAMSVMKDSITDYIKKNTEKIKKGLFEKLRNEELAAIEEYIDLDSSEICEIEAELKKLDGGK
;
A
#
# COMPACT_ATOMS: atom_id res chain seq x y z
N MET A 1 11.77 12.60 9.94
CA MET A 1 11.05 11.37 9.54
C MET A 1 11.12 10.28 10.62
N ILE A 2 12.26 9.85 11.13
CA ILE A 2 12.30 8.77 12.16
C ILE A 2 11.39 9.06 13.36
N ARG A 3 11.36 10.29 13.87
CA ARG A 3 10.44 10.69 14.97
C ARG A 3 8.97 10.56 14.58
N VAL A 4 8.62 10.96 13.36
CA VAL A 4 7.24 10.81 12.84
C VAL A 4 6.85 9.34 12.80
N ILE A 5 7.72 8.48 12.27
CA ILE A 5 7.49 7.03 12.23
C ILE A 5 7.35 6.48 13.66
N GLU A 6 8.19 6.91 14.59
CA GLU A 6 8.10 6.53 16.01
C GLU A 6 6.71 6.88 16.61
N GLU A 7 6.21 8.07 16.35
CA GLU A 7 4.88 8.50 16.82
C GLU A 7 3.76 7.67 16.17
N ILE A 8 3.85 7.38 14.87
CA ILE A 8 2.92 6.50 14.17
C ILE A 8 2.89 5.12 14.82
N PHE A 9 4.04 4.52 15.09
CA PHE A 9 4.12 3.21 15.75
C PHE A 9 3.49 3.25 17.15
N LYS A 10 3.79 4.27 17.96
CA LYS A 10 3.20 4.45 19.28
C LYS A 10 1.68 4.60 19.24
N ASN A 11 1.18 5.44 18.33
CA ASN A 11 -0.26 5.66 18.13
C ASN A 11 -0.97 4.39 17.60
N SER A 12 -0.22 3.48 16.98
CA SER A 12 -0.72 2.18 16.50
C SER A 12 -0.56 1.05 17.53
N GLY A 13 -0.22 1.37 18.78
CA GLY A 13 -0.14 0.38 19.86
C GLY A 13 1.18 -0.39 19.94
N TYR A 14 2.21 0.06 19.24
CA TYR A 14 3.55 -0.51 19.34
C TYR A 14 4.36 0.16 20.46
N VAL A 15 5.20 -0.61 21.10
CA VAL A 15 6.10 -0.16 22.18
C VAL A 15 7.55 -0.27 21.70
N SER A 16 8.36 0.73 22.01
CA SER A 16 9.81 0.71 21.72
C SER A 16 10.52 -0.33 22.59
N CYS A 17 11.42 -1.10 21.97
CA CYS A 17 12.25 -2.10 22.65
C CYS A 17 13.73 -1.71 22.61
N ASP A 18 14.15 -0.90 23.56
CA ASP A 18 15.53 -0.39 23.63
C ASP A 18 16.58 -1.47 23.95
N GLU A 19 16.21 -2.52 24.64
CA GLU A 19 17.11 -3.62 24.96
C GLU A 19 17.55 -4.32 23.65
N ILE A 20 16.62 -4.84 22.88
CA ILE A 20 16.92 -5.49 21.59
C ILE A 20 17.60 -4.52 20.63
N ARG A 21 17.19 -3.26 20.62
CA ARG A 21 17.82 -2.22 19.79
C ARG A 21 19.30 -2.09 20.10
N ARG A 22 19.67 -1.96 21.37
CA ARG A 22 21.08 -1.83 21.81
C ARG A 22 21.91 -3.06 21.50
N ASP A 23 21.34 -4.24 21.71
CA ASP A 23 22.01 -5.51 21.44
C ASP A 23 22.38 -5.70 19.97
N ILE A 24 21.46 -5.32 19.06
CA ILE A 24 21.65 -5.56 17.63
C ILE A 24 22.38 -4.41 16.93
N PHE A 25 22.01 -3.16 17.26
CA PHE A 25 22.50 -1.98 16.54
C PHE A 25 23.51 -1.14 17.35
N GLY A 26 23.65 -1.38 18.63
CA GLY A 26 24.50 -0.59 19.55
C GLY A 26 23.83 0.70 20.03
N GLU A 27 24.42 1.32 21.04
CA GLU A 27 23.84 2.48 21.75
C GLU A 27 23.65 3.72 20.86
N LYS A 28 24.58 3.97 19.95
CA LYS A 28 24.60 5.17 19.11
C LYS A 28 23.79 5.08 17.83
N SER A 29 23.13 3.95 17.59
CA SER A 29 22.36 3.75 16.37
C SER A 29 21.07 4.58 16.37
N LEU A 30 20.72 5.14 15.22
CA LEU A 30 19.43 5.79 14.97
C LEU A 30 18.32 4.80 14.66
N SER A 31 18.65 3.51 14.54
CA SER A 31 17.67 2.45 14.33
C SER A 31 16.75 2.33 15.53
N GLN A 32 15.50 1.96 15.29
CA GLN A 32 14.47 1.76 16.30
C GLN A 32 13.94 0.33 16.22
N VAL A 33 13.41 -0.19 17.32
CA VAL A 33 12.77 -1.49 17.40
C VAL A 33 11.40 -1.31 18.07
N PHE A 34 10.35 -1.78 17.42
CA PHE A 34 8.98 -1.68 17.90
C PHE A 34 8.34 -3.06 17.99
N ILE A 35 7.53 -3.28 19.02
CA ILE A 35 6.87 -4.55 19.31
C ILE A 35 5.42 -4.25 19.66
N ASN A 36 4.48 -5.04 19.16
CA ASN A 36 3.09 -4.97 19.56
C ASN A 36 2.67 -6.17 20.44
N SER A 37 1.43 -6.15 20.90
CA SER A 37 0.82 -7.22 21.72
C SER A 37 0.65 -8.55 20.98
N ASN A 38 0.69 -8.55 19.65
CA ASN A 38 0.54 -9.73 18.78
C ASN A 38 1.89 -10.38 18.45
N ASP A 39 2.95 -10.02 19.18
CA ASP A 39 4.32 -10.48 18.94
C ASP A 39 4.84 -10.16 17.52
N GLU A 40 4.36 -9.09 16.89
CA GLU A 40 4.97 -8.53 15.69
C GLU A 40 6.10 -7.58 16.09
N MET A 41 7.20 -7.67 15.35
CA MET A 41 8.37 -6.85 15.60
C MET A 41 8.79 -6.10 14.33
N TYR A 42 9.01 -4.80 14.46
CA TYR A 42 9.54 -3.96 13.40
C TYR A 42 10.92 -3.41 13.76
N PHE A 43 11.84 -3.54 12.82
CA PHE A 43 13.14 -2.88 12.84
C PHE A 43 13.09 -1.70 11.87
N VAL A 44 13.13 -0.48 12.37
CA VAL A 44 13.16 0.74 11.57
C VAL A 44 14.61 1.19 11.45
N ILE A 45 15.16 1.14 10.24
CA ILE A 45 16.57 1.33 9.96
C ILE A 45 16.75 2.48 8.95
N PRO A 46 17.36 3.60 9.35
CA PRO A 46 17.77 4.63 8.40
C PRO A 46 18.96 4.15 7.56
N GLU A 47 18.87 4.30 6.25
CA GLU A 47 19.91 3.88 5.31
C GLU A 47 19.99 4.84 4.12
N ASP A 48 21.10 4.78 3.38
CA ASP A 48 21.32 5.53 2.14
C ASP A 48 21.33 4.56 0.95
N LEU A 49 20.77 5.00 -0.19
CA LEU A 49 20.81 4.26 -1.47
C LEU A 49 22.15 4.54 -2.18
N ASP A 50 23.12 3.67 -1.97
CA ASP A 50 24.49 3.78 -2.48
C ASP A 50 24.95 2.56 -3.31
N GLY A 51 24.01 1.73 -3.74
CA GLY A 51 24.27 0.48 -4.46
C GLY A 51 24.64 -0.70 -3.54
N LYS A 52 24.73 -0.51 -2.22
CA LYS A 52 25.13 -1.54 -1.25
C LYS A 52 24.11 -1.77 -0.14
N VAL A 53 22.95 -1.13 -0.20
CA VAL A 53 21.95 -1.23 0.85
C VAL A 53 21.49 -2.67 1.07
N LEU A 54 21.29 -3.44 0.01
CA LEU A 54 20.90 -4.86 0.14
C LEU A 54 21.92 -5.68 0.95
N GLN A 55 23.22 -5.47 0.70
CA GLN A 55 24.27 -6.20 1.43
C GLN A 55 24.26 -5.86 2.93
N ARG A 56 24.08 -4.55 3.26
CA ARG A 56 23.98 -4.10 4.64
C ARG A 56 22.74 -4.67 5.32
N ILE A 57 21.60 -4.67 4.65
CA ILE A 57 20.34 -5.19 5.20
C ILE A 57 20.42 -6.71 5.40
N VAL A 58 20.97 -7.46 4.47
CA VAL A 58 21.20 -8.92 4.64
C VAL A 58 22.07 -9.21 5.85
N LYS A 59 23.15 -8.43 6.06
CA LYS A 59 23.98 -8.54 7.24
C LYS A 59 23.17 -8.24 8.50
N ARG A 60 22.39 -7.17 8.55
CA ARG A 60 21.50 -6.83 9.67
C ARG A 60 20.49 -7.94 9.96
N CYS A 61 19.88 -8.52 8.92
CA CYS A 61 18.99 -9.65 9.08
C CYS A 61 19.69 -10.83 9.80
N ALA A 62 20.92 -11.15 9.40
CA ALA A 62 21.68 -12.21 10.06
C ALA A 62 22.02 -11.88 11.52
N ASP A 63 22.30 -10.62 11.84
CA ASP A 63 22.54 -10.19 13.24
C ASP A 63 21.24 -10.31 14.08
N VAL A 64 20.10 -9.92 13.51
CA VAL A 64 18.77 -10.07 14.13
C VAL A 64 18.47 -11.56 14.41
N GLU A 65 18.70 -12.43 13.42
CA GLU A 65 18.43 -13.87 13.57
C GLU A 65 19.32 -14.56 14.61
N ARG A 66 20.51 -14.03 14.87
CA ARG A 66 21.41 -14.53 15.90
C ARG A 66 21.01 -14.09 17.31
N ASN A 67 20.20 -13.04 17.43
CA ASN A 67 19.77 -12.55 18.73
C ASN A 67 18.80 -13.53 19.39
N GLU A 68 19.15 -14.05 20.56
CA GLU A 68 18.37 -15.08 21.26
C GLU A 68 16.99 -14.56 21.72
N GLY A 69 16.87 -13.28 22.06
CA GLY A 69 15.60 -12.66 22.42
C GLY A 69 14.61 -12.65 21.27
N VAL A 70 15.09 -12.27 20.07
CA VAL A 70 14.27 -12.27 18.84
C VAL A 70 13.93 -13.70 18.45
N LYS A 71 14.92 -14.61 18.42
CA LYS A 71 14.73 -15.99 17.99
C LYS A 71 13.69 -16.76 18.79
N ARG A 72 13.66 -16.56 20.11
CA ARG A 72 12.73 -17.27 20.98
C ARG A 72 11.28 -16.81 20.83
N ARG A 73 11.06 -15.51 20.71
CA ARG A 73 9.73 -14.91 20.77
C ARG A 73 9.15 -14.56 19.41
N TYR A 74 9.98 -14.09 18.47
CA TYR A 74 9.51 -13.49 17.23
C TYR A 74 9.89 -14.29 15.96
N LYS A 75 10.17 -15.56 16.09
CA LYS A 75 10.80 -16.50 15.15
C LYS A 75 10.58 -16.27 13.65
N SER A 76 9.44 -15.76 13.23
CA SER A 76 9.13 -15.48 11.82
C SER A 76 8.24 -14.25 11.63
N ASN A 77 8.01 -13.49 12.71
CA ASN A 77 7.05 -12.39 12.71
C ASN A 77 7.76 -11.04 12.93
N TRP A 78 8.84 -10.82 12.20
CA TRP A 78 9.56 -9.57 12.21
C TRP A 78 9.73 -9.00 10.81
N VAL A 79 9.77 -7.69 10.74
CA VAL A 79 9.79 -6.89 9.52
C VAL A 79 10.89 -5.85 9.61
N ILE A 80 11.56 -5.56 8.51
CA ILE A 80 12.45 -4.42 8.41
C ILE A 80 11.77 -3.31 7.60
N LEU A 81 11.66 -2.13 8.18
CA LEU A 81 11.34 -0.89 7.49
C LEU A 81 12.62 -0.08 7.31
N ILE A 82 13.06 0.05 6.08
CA ILE A 82 14.23 0.83 5.71
C ILE A 82 13.75 2.23 5.37
N VAL A 83 14.30 3.24 6.03
CA VAL A 83 13.91 4.64 5.87
C VAL A 83 15.02 5.38 5.15
N VAL A 84 14.73 5.83 3.94
CA VAL A 84 15.70 6.46 3.05
C VAL A 84 15.35 7.92 2.81
N LYS A 85 16.31 8.79 3.02
CA LYS A 85 16.18 10.19 2.62
C LYS A 85 16.76 10.36 1.21
N ILE A 86 15.96 10.94 0.31
CA ILE A 86 16.40 11.25 -1.05
C ILE A 86 16.47 12.77 -1.28
N ASN A 87 17.23 13.18 -2.28
CA ASN A 87 17.29 14.57 -2.75
C ASN A 87 16.55 14.66 -4.10
N GLY A 88 15.38 15.28 -4.08
CA GLY A 88 14.51 15.37 -5.27
C GLY A 88 13.78 14.06 -5.60
N THR A 89 13.81 13.62 -6.83
CA THR A 89 13.15 12.41 -7.33
C THR A 89 14.09 11.20 -7.35
N LEU A 90 13.54 10.00 -7.20
CA LEU A 90 14.29 8.75 -7.33
C LEU A 90 14.88 8.62 -8.74
N THR A 91 16.15 8.26 -8.81
CA THR A 91 16.77 7.82 -10.06
C THR A 91 16.38 6.38 -10.39
N TRP A 92 16.59 5.97 -11.63
CA TRP A 92 16.36 4.59 -12.05
C TRP A 92 17.18 3.57 -11.23
N ASP A 93 18.44 3.87 -10.97
CA ASP A 93 19.33 3.00 -10.20
C ASP A 93 18.86 2.86 -8.75
N GLN A 94 18.42 3.96 -8.13
CA GLN A 94 17.83 3.93 -6.79
C GLN A 94 16.53 3.13 -6.75
N THR A 95 15.67 3.28 -7.74
CA THR A 95 14.43 2.49 -7.85
C THR A 95 14.74 1.00 -7.96
N LYS A 96 15.71 0.64 -8.79
CA LYS A 96 16.17 -0.74 -8.93
C LYS A 96 16.73 -1.29 -7.62
N GLU A 97 17.50 -0.50 -6.90
CA GLU A 97 18.06 -0.90 -5.60
C GLU A 97 16.95 -1.15 -4.57
N ILE A 98 15.93 -0.27 -4.50
CA ILE A 98 14.75 -0.46 -3.65
C ILE A 98 14.04 -1.77 -3.97
N LEU A 99 13.75 -2.02 -5.24
CA LEU A 99 13.09 -3.26 -5.68
C LEU A 99 13.92 -4.51 -5.31
N CYS A 100 15.25 -4.48 -5.53
CA CYS A 100 16.12 -5.57 -5.12
C CYS A 100 16.07 -5.87 -3.62
N VAL A 101 15.89 -4.86 -2.78
CA VAL A 101 15.75 -5.03 -1.33
C VAL A 101 14.40 -5.62 -0.97
N GLU A 102 13.31 -5.08 -1.53
CA GLU A 102 11.94 -5.51 -1.20
C GLU A 102 11.63 -6.91 -1.72
N GLU A 103 12.12 -7.25 -2.91
CA GLU A 103 11.94 -8.59 -3.51
C GLU A 103 12.84 -9.68 -2.90
N ASN A 104 13.82 -9.29 -2.09
CA ASN A 104 14.70 -10.24 -1.43
C ASN A 104 13.91 -11.07 -0.40
N LYS A 105 13.76 -12.37 -0.66
CA LYS A 105 12.94 -13.32 0.12
C LYS A 105 13.61 -13.84 1.39
N TYR A 106 14.90 -13.56 1.60
CA TYR A 106 15.64 -14.11 2.72
C TYR A 106 15.27 -13.40 4.04
N PHE A 107 15.15 -14.18 5.10
CA PHE A 107 14.93 -13.79 6.49
C PHE A 107 13.54 -13.28 6.82
N CYS A 108 13.14 -12.12 6.32
CA CYS A 108 11.92 -11.41 6.70
C CYS A 108 11.36 -10.56 5.56
N ARG A 109 10.19 -9.98 5.80
CA ARG A 109 9.63 -8.94 4.92
C ARG A 109 10.43 -7.65 5.09
N LYS A 110 10.71 -7.00 3.96
CA LYS A 110 11.44 -5.73 3.91
C LYS A 110 10.60 -4.71 3.16
N TYR A 111 10.46 -3.54 3.74
CA TYR A 111 9.82 -2.40 3.11
C TYR A 111 10.80 -1.24 3.05
N VAL A 112 10.86 -0.54 1.94
CA VAL A 112 11.68 0.66 1.78
C VAL A 112 10.75 1.86 1.68
N PHE A 113 10.81 2.73 2.66
CA PHE A 113 10.12 4.01 2.66
C PHE A 113 11.14 5.11 2.37
N TRP A 114 10.90 5.84 1.29
CA TRP A 114 11.74 6.98 0.90
C TRP A 114 10.97 8.27 0.99
N TYR A 115 11.68 9.37 1.24
CA TYR A 115 11.11 10.70 1.35
C TYR A 115 12.14 11.77 1.01
N SER A 116 11.69 12.92 0.50
CA SER A 116 12.47 14.15 0.43
C SER A 116 12.17 15.07 1.63
N ASN A 117 13.00 16.09 1.84
CA ASN A 117 12.69 17.09 2.89
C ASN A 117 11.36 17.81 2.62
N GLU A 118 11.12 18.16 1.37
CA GLU A 118 9.91 18.87 0.94
C GLU A 118 8.65 18.01 1.19
N GLU A 119 8.70 16.75 0.79
CA GLU A 119 7.61 15.80 1.06
C GLU A 119 7.33 15.63 2.55
N LYS A 120 8.40 15.55 3.36
CA LYS A 120 8.27 15.46 4.82
C LYS A 120 7.60 16.70 5.40
N GLU A 121 8.06 17.90 5.03
CA GLU A 121 7.51 19.17 5.54
C GLU A 121 6.04 19.35 5.14
N ASP A 122 5.69 18.99 3.91
CA ASP A 122 4.30 19.08 3.45
C ASP A 122 3.40 18.04 4.11
N MET A 123 3.89 16.84 4.35
CA MET A 123 3.17 15.82 5.12
C MET A 123 2.97 16.26 6.57
N GLU A 124 3.98 16.85 7.22
CA GLU A 124 3.87 17.39 8.59
C GLU A 124 2.82 18.51 8.69
N LYS A 125 2.75 19.41 7.69
CA LYS A 125 1.70 20.44 7.60
C LYS A 125 0.32 19.81 7.36
N LEU A 126 0.24 18.81 6.50
CA LEU A 126 -1.00 18.14 6.15
C LEU A 126 -1.61 17.40 7.35
N CYS A 127 -0.76 16.78 8.17
CA CYS A 127 -1.17 16.07 9.39
C CYS A 127 -1.34 17.00 10.61
N ASP A 128 -0.99 18.29 10.51
CA ASP A 128 -0.99 19.25 11.63
C ASP A 128 -0.28 18.71 12.88
N SER A 129 0.82 17.96 12.69
CA SER A 129 1.57 17.26 13.72
C SER A 129 0.77 16.20 14.53
N ASP A 130 -0.42 15.83 14.06
CA ASP A 130 -1.21 14.73 14.60
C ASP A 130 -1.04 13.48 13.72
N TYR A 131 -0.24 12.53 14.21
CA TYR A 131 0.02 11.25 13.56
C TYR A 131 -0.81 10.12 14.14
N SER A 132 -2.01 10.42 14.66
CA SER A 132 -3.01 9.40 14.99
C SER A 132 -3.47 8.67 13.71
N VAL A 133 -3.79 7.39 13.84
CA VAL A 133 -4.24 6.58 12.70
C VAL A 133 -5.52 7.19 12.12
N GLU A 134 -6.42 7.64 12.98
CA GLU A 134 -7.70 8.26 12.61
C GLU A 134 -7.51 9.51 11.76
N ASN A 135 -6.63 10.45 12.18
CA ASN A 135 -6.37 11.67 11.42
C ASN A 135 -5.73 11.36 10.07
N MET A 136 -4.72 10.48 10.05
CA MET A 136 -4.07 10.07 8.81
C MET A 136 -5.02 9.37 7.84
N GLU A 137 -5.92 8.50 8.35
CA GLU A 137 -6.96 7.87 7.54
C GLU A 137 -7.93 8.89 6.95
N ASP A 138 -8.37 9.85 7.74
CA ASP A 138 -9.27 10.91 7.29
C ASP A 138 -8.65 11.73 6.16
N ILE A 139 -7.36 12.03 6.26
CA ILE A 139 -6.62 12.73 5.21
C ILE A 139 -6.59 11.89 3.92
N ILE A 140 -6.25 10.60 4.02
CA ILE A 140 -6.17 9.69 2.86
C ILE A 140 -7.53 9.53 2.18
N LYS A 141 -8.62 9.56 2.93
CA LYS A 141 -9.99 9.39 2.41
C LYS A 141 -10.57 10.66 1.76
N ARG A 142 -9.95 11.83 1.94
CA ARG A 142 -10.46 13.10 1.36
C ARG A 142 -10.24 13.16 -0.15
N ILE A 143 -11.34 13.24 -0.88
CA ILE A 143 -11.34 13.29 -2.36
C ILE A 143 -10.58 14.51 -2.89
N GLU A 144 -10.62 15.64 -2.16
CA GLU A 144 -9.91 16.86 -2.54
C GLU A 144 -8.40 16.64 -2.59
N TYR A 145 -7.82 16.02 -1.56
CA TYR A 145 -6.39 15.72 -1.50
C TYR A 145 -5.97 14.70 -2.54
N PHE A 146 -6.79 13.67 -2.75
CA PHE A 146 -6.55 12.70 -3.82
C PHE A 146 -6.61 13.33 -5.21
N SER A 147 -7.51 14.28 -5.45
CA SER A 147 -7.61 15.02 -6.71
C SER A 147 -6.38 15.92 -6.93
N GLN A 148 -5.91 16.59 -5.88
CA GLN A 148 -4.66 17.37 -5.92
C GLN A 148 -3.44 16.48 -6.20
N PHE A 149 -3.36 15.33 -5.56
CA PHE A 149 -2.31 14.34 -5.80
C PHE A 149 -2.28 13.89 -7.26
N LYS A 150 -3.42 13.57 -7.87
CA LYS A 150 -3.50 13.22 -9.30
C LYS A 150 -2.95 14.30 -10.23
N ASN A 151 -3.00 15.55 -9.81
CA ASN A 151 -2.49 16.71 -10.55
C ASN A 151 -1.06 17.09 -10.13
N ASN A 152 -0.34 16.25 -9.37
CA ASN A 152 0.99 16.52 -8.82
C ASN A 152 1.07 17.79 -7.96
N GLN A 153 -0.01 18.16 -7.27
CA GLN A 153 -0.11 19.37 -6.48
C GLN A 153 0.01 19.14 -4.97
N ASN A 154 0.07 17.87 -4.53
CA ASN A 154 0.13 17.53 -3.11
C ASN A 154 1.15 16.42 -2.86
N ILE A 155 2.41 16.82 -2.65
CA ILE A 155 3.52 15.89 -2.40
C ILE A 155 3.47 15.30 -0.99
N GLY A 156 2.90 16.01 -0.02
CA GLY A 156 2.69 15.51 1.34
C GLY A 156 1.71 14.34 1.38
N TYR A 157 0.65 14.41 0.58
CA TYR A 157 -0.30 13.31 0.41
C TYR A 157 0.36 12.05 -0.20
N ASP A 158 1.24 12.24 -1.20
CA ASP A 158 2.01 11.12 -1.78
C ASP A 158 2.89 10.44 -0.73
N CYS A 159 3.62 11.24 0.05
CA CYS A 159 4.44 10.74 1.14
C CYS A 159 3.63 9.95 2.18
N LEU A 160 2.47 10.47 2.60
CA LEU A 160 1.55 9.81 3.51
C LEU A 160 0.99 8.51 2.92
N SER A 161 0.59 8.53 1.65
CA SER A 161 0.08 7.34 0.94
C SER A 161 1.13 6.22 0.88
N ARG A 162 2.40 6.57 0.65
CA ARG A 162 3.52 5.61 0.71
C ARG A 162 3.68 4.98 2.09
N LEU A 163 3.47 5.73 3.17
CA LEU A 163 3.48 5.17 4.53
C LEU A 163 2.39 4.11 4.71
N PHE A 164 1.16 4.37 4.26
CA PHE A 164 0.08 3.39 4.31
C PHE A 164 0.38 2.12 3.49
N ILE A 165 1.07 2.26 2.36
CA ILE A 165 1.50 1.11 1.54
C ILE A 165 2.61 0.31 2.23
N LYS A 166 3.55 0.98 2.91
CA LYS A 166 4.74 0.35 3.50
C LYS A 166 4.54 -0.12 4.94
N LEU A 167 3.49 0.33 5.61
CA LEU A 167 3.13 -0.05 6.97
C LEU A 167 1.77 -0.77 6.98
N PRO A 168 1.74 -2.10 6.78
CA PRO A 168 0.49 -2.87 6.64
C PRO A 168 -0.47 -2.77 7.82
N PHE A 169 0.00 -2.38 9.00
CA PHE A 169 -0.84 -2.16 10.17
C PHE A 169 -1.64 -0.84 10.09
N LEU A 170 -1.24 0.09 9.21
CA LEU A 170 -2.05 1.26 8.86
C LEU A 170 -3.13 0.84 7.85
N ASN A 171 -3.99 -0.07 8.25
CA ASN A 171 -5.11 -0.47 7.43
C ASN A 171 -6.09 0.70 7.35
N LEU A 172 -6.45 1.10 6.12
CA LEU A 172 -7.64 1.92 5.96
C LEU A 172 -8.81 1.10 6.52
N SER A 173 -9.34 1.50 7.67
CA SER A 173 -10.54 0.89 8.24
C SER A 173 -11.56 0.82 7.11
N ALA A 174 -12.05 -0.38 6.85
CA ALA A 174 -12.91 -0.66 5.71
C ALA A 174 -13.92 0.47 5.60
N MET A 175 -13.85 1.23 4.52
CA MET A 175 -14.64 2.44 4.34
C MET A 175 -16.07 2.08 4.71
N SER A 176 -16.56 2.60 5.83
CA SER A 176 -17.98 2.48 6.21
C SER A 176 -18.91 3.08 5.15
N VAL A 177 -18.34 3.69 4.12
CA VAL A 177 -18.97 4.26 2.93
C VAL A 177 -19.09 3.25 1.80
N MET A 178 -18.31 2.18 1.76
CA MET A 178 -18.58 1.04 0.86
C MET A 178 -19.33 -0.05 1.61
N LYS A 179 -20.53 0.27 2.09
CA LYS A 179 -21.57 -0.74 2.35
C LYS A 179 -22.00 -1.47 1.06
N ASP A 180 -21.67 -0.92 -0.08
CA ASP A 180 -21.80 -1.61 -1.35
C ASP A 180 -20.56 -2.50 -1.51
N SER A 181 -20.74 -3.78 -1.42
CA SER A 181 -19.66 -4.74 -1.71
C SER A 181 -19.11 -4.45 -3.11
N ILE A 182 -17.86 -4.85 -3.40
CA ILE A 182 -17.30 -4.77 -4.76
C ILE A 182 -18.30 -5.34 -5.77
N THR A 183 -19.05 -6.37 -5.36
CA THR A 183 -20.16 -6.98 -6.12
C THR A 183 -21.28 -5.98 -6.42
N ASP A 184 -21.67 -5.14 -5.46
CA ASP A 184 -22.73 -4.15 -5.64
C ASP A 184 -22.25 -2.97 -6.50
N TYR A 185 -20.96 -2.58 -6.37
CA TYR A 185 -20.35 -1.60 -7.26
C TYR A 185 -20.26 -2.11 -8.71
N ILE A 186 -19.86 -3.36 -8.89
CA ILE A 186 -19.84 -4.02 -10.20
C ILE A 186 -21.26 -4.11 -10.75
N LYS A 187 -22.25 -4.55 -9.97
CA LYS A 187 -23.66 -4.59 -10.38
C LYS A 187 -24.17 -3.23 -10.81
N LYS A 188 -23.99 -2.18 -10.00
CA LYS A 188 -24.42 -0.80 -10.32
C LYS A 188 -23.77 -0.26 -11.60
N ASN A 189 -22.48 -0.54 -11.80
CA ASN A 189 -21.79 -0.11 -13.02
C ASN A 189 -22.20 -0.96 -14.24
N THR A 190 -22.39 -2.26 -14.06
CA THR A 190 -22.87 -3.15 -15.13
C THR A 190 -24.30 -2.78 -15.54
N GLU A 191 -25.17 -2.43 -14.59
CA GLU A 191 -26.52 -1.94 -14.89
C GLU A 191 -26.52 -0.58 -15.61
N LYS A 192 -25.61 0.34 -15.23
CA LYS A 192 -25.43 1.62 -15.95
C LYS A 192 -24.92 1.38 -17.37
N ILE A 193 -23.96 0.48 -17.54
CA ILE A 193 -23.42 0.12 -18.86
C ILE A 193 -24.49 -0.58 -19.69
N LYS A 194 -25.23 -1.53 -19.13
CA LYS A 194 -26.35 -2.18 -19.79
C LYS A 194 -27.43 -1.17 -20.21
N LYS A 195 -27.86 -0.28 -19.30
CA LYS A 195 -28.82 0.78 -19.65
C LYS A 195 -28.30 1.69 -20.75
N GLY A 196 -27.06 2.17 -20.65
CA GLY A 196 -26.46 3.01 -21.69
C GLY A 196 -26.25 2.29 -23.00
N LEU A 197 -25.94 0.99 -22.99
CA LEU A 197 -25.85 0.17 -24.20
C LEU A 197 -27.27 -0.07 -24.81
N PHE A 198 -28.26 -0.42 -23.97
CA PHE A 198 -29.64 -0.60 -24.40
C PHE A 198 -30.27 0.69 -24.96
N GLU A 199 -29.98 1.85 -24.37
CA GLU A 199 -30.43 3.14 -24.89
C GLU A 199 -29.76 3.49 -26.23
N LYS A 200 -28.44 3.23 -26.37
CA LYS A 200 -27.74 3.39 -27.66
C LYS A 200 -28.20 2.40 -28.74
N LEU A 201 -28.40 1.15 -28.35
CA LEU A 201 -28.93 0.12 -29.26
C LEU A 201 -30.39 0.34 -29.62
N ARG A 202 -31.15 1.10 -28.84
CA ARG A 202 -32.55 1.41 -29.10
C ARG A 202 -32.74 2.64 -30.01
N ASN A 203 -31.75 3.54 -30.05
CA ASN A 203 -31.81 4.78 -30.80
C ASN A 203 -30.86 4.74 -32.00
N GLU A 204 -31.25 4.07 -33.08
CA GLU A 204 -30.72 4.24 -34.45
C GLU A 204 -29.53 3.37 -34.92
N GLU A 205 -28.79 2.64 -34.09
CA GLU A 205 -27.67 1.82 -34.60
C GLU A 205 -28.00 0.35 -34.87
N LEU A 206 -29.17 -0.14 -34.49
CA LEU A 206 -29.61 -1.53 -34.80
C LEU A 206 -29.82 -1.75 -36.29
N ALA A 207 -30.32 -0.76 -37.01
CA ALA A 207 -30.52 -0.87 -38.46
C ALA A 207 -29.19 -0.97 -39.24
N ALA A 208 -28.13 -0.37 -38.73
CA ALA A 208 -26.81 -0.44 -39.35
C ALA A 208 -26.03 -1.74 -38.98
N ILE A 209 -26.36 -2.35 -37.83
CA ILE A 209 -25.73 -3.60 -37.38
C ILE A 209 -26.40 -4.82 -38.03
N GLU A 210 -27.72 -4.79 -38.23
CA GLU A 210 -28.42 -5.84 -38.96
C GLU A 210 -27.97 -5.98 -40.44
N GLU A 211 -27.42 -4.91 -41.03
CA GLU A 211 -26.84 -4.92 -42.36
C GLU A 211 -25.41 -5.52 -42.43
N TYR A 212 -24.73 -5.66 -41.28
CA TYR A 212 -23.35 -6.14 -41.20
C TYR A 212 -23.16 -7.51 -40.51
N ILE A 213 -24.15 -8.02 -39.78
CA ILE A 213 -24.08 -9.31 -39.12
C ILE A 213 -25.19 -10.19 -39.69
N ASP A 214 -24.85 -10.96 -40.70
CA ASP A 214 -25.67 -12.06 -41.23
C ASP A 214 -25.65 -13.24 -40.23
N LEU A 215 -26.12 -12.98 -39.01
CA LEU A 215 -26.34 -13.99 -37.99
C LEU A 215 -27.75 -14.57 -38.23
N ASP A 216 -27.77 -15.83 -38.60
CA ASP A 216 -29.00 -16.59 -38.70
C ASP A 216 -29.73 -16.55 -37.34
N SER A 217 -31.06 -16.37 -37.38
CA SER A 217 -31.93 -16.31 -36.20
C SER A 217 -31.79 -17.54 -35.27
N SER A 218 -31.26 -18.65 -35.78
CA SER A 218 -30.93 -19.86 -35.02
C SER A 218 -29.75 -19.67 -34.12
N GLU A 219 -28.70 -18.94 -34.50
CA GLU A 219 -27.50 -18.69 -33.71
C GLU A 219 -27.79 -17.73 -32.54
N ILE A 220 -28.66 -16.76 -32.72
CA ILE A 220 -29.12 -15.84 -31.67
C ILE A 220 -29.89 -16.61 -30.58
N CYS A 221 -30.74 -17.55 -30.98
CA CYS A 221 -31.47 -18.41 -30.02
C CYS A 221 -30.55 -19.36 -29.23
N GLU A 222 -29.46 -19.84 -29.84
CA GLU A 222 -28.47 -20.66 -29.13
C GLU A 222 -27.69 -19.86 -28.09
N ILE A 223 -27.28 -18.64 -28.45
CA ILE A 223 -26.57 -17.73 -27.49
C ILE A 223 -27.49 -17.33 -26.33
N GLU A 224 -28.77 -17.02 -26.60
CA GLU A 224 -29.74 -16.74 -25.53
C GLU A 224 -30.01 -17.97 -24.63
N ALA A 225 -30.01 -19.18 -25.20
CA ALA A 225 -30.20 -20.41 -24.43
C ALA A 225 -28.98 -20.74 -23.54
N GLU A 226 -27.77 -20.45 -24.00
CA GLU A 226 -26.54 -20.57 -23.20
C GLU A 226 -26.47 -19.52 -22.08
N LEU A 227 -26.81 -18.27 -22.35
CA LEU A 227 -26.87 -17.21 -21.35
C LEU A 227 -27.90 -17.51 -20.26
N LYS A 228 -29.06 -18.09 -20.61
CA LYS A 228 -30.08 -18.55 -19.63
C LYS A 228 -29.60 -19.71 -18.78
N LYS A 229 -28.72 -20.58 -19.29
CA LYS A 229 -28.12 -21.68 -18.52
C LYS A 229 -27.09 -21.17 -17.50
N LEU A 230 -26.39 -20.07 -17.82
CA LEU A 230 -25.43 -19.44 -16.91
C LEU A 230 -26.10 -18.65 -15.78
N ASP A 231 -27.30 -18.09 -16.02
CA ASP A 231 -28.07 -17.37 -14.98
C ASP A 231 -28.92 -18.30 -14.09
N GLY A 232 -29.13 -19.54 -14.47
CA GLY A 232 -29.96 -20.53 -13.76
C GLY A 232 -29.22 -21.51 -12.84
N GLY A 233 -27.93 -21.35 -12.67
CA GLY A 233 -27.08 -22.17 -11.79
C GLY A 233 -27.01 -21.65 -10.35
N LYS A 234 -28.11 -21.79 -9.62
CA LYS A 234 -28.15 -21.83 -8.15
C LYS A 234 -28.94 -23.03 -7.70
#